data_e53e8f2178fa22cb1a28595d2f7c4f97
#
_entry.id   e53e8f2178fa22cb1a28595d2f7c4f97
#
_cell.length_a   1.000
_cell.length_b   1.000
_cell.length_c   1.000
_cell.angle_alpha   90.00
_cell.angle_beta   90.00
_cell.angle_gamma   90.00
#
_symmetry.space_group_name_H-M   'P 1'
#
loop_
_entity.id
_entity.type
_entity.pdbx_description
1 polymer ?
#
loop_
_entity_poly.entity_id
_entity_poly.type
_entity_poly.pdbx_seq_one_letter_code
_entity_poly.pdbx_strand_id
1 'polypeptide(L)'
;MKKYLLFAAIAFSGGLAALGGARLLGWNHPVVQWSADKTPQVHFTNYKPGSGTGPMVADFTFAAEKSLPVVVHIASSIRVKQRGGNIQGLDFQDLPEPFRQFFGPGGSPFQQRNQGGGEVEQGTGSGVILSADGYIVTNNHVVRDADELTVTLNDKREFKAKVIGTDPSTDLALIRIDASDLPFMQLANSDNIKVGEWVVAVGNPFNLSGTVTAGIVSAKGRDIHIVQDKAPIESFIQTDAVVNPGNSGGALVDLNGDLIGINTAIASPTGVYAGYAFAIPSNLVAKVIEDLRQYGVVQRGYLGIIIRDQPKNREENWKPGIHVDSLAENSSAAAAGVRVGDLITKIDGQPVAGSPELLAIVGKHRPGDRLLLTVQRGGSEREITVTLKNRQGNTDLVKKEEANALLSALGADFETLGKNEAKSLGIQGGVKVTGLSAGKLASQTDIREGFIILKVNNQAVSRVEDLSSLLQSARGGIMLEGIYPGNPEQVYYYAFGL
;
A
#
# COMPACT_ATOMS: atom_id res chain seq x y z
N MET A 1 -50.16 -65.39 -16.78
CA MET A 1 -49.12 -65.37 -17.85
C MET A 1 -49.68 -64.92 -19.21
N LYS A 2 -50.81 -65.49 -19.75
CA LYS A 2 -51.32 -65.11 -21.07
C LYS A 2 -51.69 -63.58 -21.26
N LYS A 3 -52.11 -62.84 -20.21
CA LYS A 3 -52.44 -61.46 -20.30
C LYS A 3 -51.21 -60.53 -20.45
N TYR A 4 -50.09 -60.87 -19.83
CA TYR A 4 -48.84 -60.08 -19.92
C TYR A 4 -48.12 -60.29 -21.28
N LEU A 5 -48.26 -61.50 -21.89
CA LEU A 5 -47.76 -61.70 -23.25
C LEU A 5 -48.53 -60.89 -24.28
N LEU A 6 -49.85 -60.71 -24.08
CA LEU A 6 -50.69 -59.90 -24.98
C LEU A 6 -50.29 -58.39 -24.88
N PHE A 7 -50.08 -57.89 -23.69
CA PHE A 7 -49.61 -56.48 -23.50
C PHE A 7 -48.23 -56.26 -24.09
N ALA A 8 -47.31 -57.23 -23.93
CA ALA A 8 -45.97 -57.07 -24.54
C ALA A 8 -46.05 -57.11 -26.09
N ALA A 9 -46.91 -57.94 -26.67
CA ALA A 9 -47.13 -58.02 -28.12
C ALA A 9 -47.75 -56.71 -28.68
N ILE A 10 -48.70 -56.07 -27.95
CA ILE A 10 -49.31 -54.78 -28.34
C ILE A 10 -48.29 -53.64 -28.22
N ALA A 11 -47.49 -53.60 -27.18
CA ALA A 11 -46.43 -52.62 -27.02
C ALA A 11 -45.37 -52.71 -28.12
N PHE A 12 -44.99 -53.95 -28.48
CA PHE A 12 -44.01 -54.17 -29.53
C PHE A 12 -44.52 -53.79 -30.92
N SER A 13 -45.76 -54.16 -31.23
CA SER A 13 -46.41 -53.76 -32.51
C SER A 13 -46.66 -52.26 -32.61
N GLY A 14 -47.00 -51.58 -31.49
CA GLY A 14 -47.14 -50.13 -31.44
C GLY A 14 -45.81 -49.42 -31.67
N GLY A 15 -44.71 -49.90 -31.10
CA GLY A 15 -43.38 -49.39 -31.30
C GLY A 15 -42.88 -49.53 -32.75
N LEU A 16 -43.14 -50.67 -33.37
CA LEU A 16 -42.83 -50.89 -34.79
C LEU A 16 -43.66 -50.01 -35.74
N ALA A 17 -44.94 -49.81 -35.45
CA ALA A 17 -45.80 -48.90 -36.22
C ALA A 17 -45.38 -47.40 -36.08
N ALA A 18 -44.92 -46.98 -34.88
CA ALA A 18 -44.40 -45.64 -34.67
C ALA A 18 -43.07 -45.40 -35.43
N LEU A 19 -42.18 -46.37 -35.44
CA LEU A 19 -40.90 -46.31 -36.17
C LEU A 19 -41.14 -46.35 -37.70
N GLY A 20 -42.09 -47.17 -38.18
CA GLY A 20 -42.46 -47.21 -39.58
C GLY A 20 -43.19 -45.95 -40.06
N GLY A 21 -44.07 -45.37 -39.22
CA GLY A 21 -44.75 -44.13 -39.50
C GLY A 21 -43.83 -42.91 -39.55
N ALA A 22 -42.82 -42.86 -38.68
CA ALA A 22 -41.83 -41.79 -38.69
C ALA A 22 -41.00 -41.78 -40.00
N ARG A 23 -40.73 -42.98 -40.55
CA ARG A 23 -40.02 -43.11 -41.83
C ARG A 23 -40.87 -42.76 -43.04
N LEU A 24 -42.17 -43.01 -43.02
CA LEU A 24 -43.11 -42.68 -44.09
C LEU A 24 -43.50 -41.19 -44.12
N LEU A 25 -43.45 -40.55 -42.97
CA LEU A 25 -43.76 -39.13 -42.82
C LEU A 25 -42.52 -38.19 -43.07
N GLY A 26 -41.40 -38.73 -43.53
CA GLY A 26 -40.25 -37.93 -43.91
C GLY A 26 -39.59 -37.19 -42.77
N TRP A 27 -39.77 -37.61 -41.53
CA TRP A 27 -39.05 -37.04 -40.38
C TRP A 27 -37.59 -37.52 -40.40
N ASN A 28 -36.86 -37.03 -41.38
CA ASN A 28 -35.40 -37.09 -41.38
C ASN A 28 -34.88 -36.07 -40.38
N HIS A 29 -34.80 -36.43 -39.12
CA HIS A 29 -33.88 -35.73 -38.26
C HIS A 29 -32.47 -35.98 -38.86
N PRO A 30 -31.66 -34.91 -39.06
CA PRO A 30 -30.27 -35.14 -39.44
C PRO A 30 -29.65 -35.95 -38.33
N VAL A 31 -29.38 -37.20 -38.59
CA VAL A 31 -28.50 -38.01 -37.78
C VAL A 31 -27.16 -37.31 -37.88
N VAL A 32 -26.76 -36.59 -36.79
CA VAL A 32 -25.41 -36.11 -36.68
C VAL A 32 -24.52 -37.34 -36.71
N GLN A 33 -24.06 -37.68 -37.91
CA GLN A 33 -22.98 -38.66 -38.05
C GLN A 33 -21.75 -38.03 -37.43
N TRP A 34 -21.44 -38.41 -36.18
CA TRP A 34 -20.13 -38.20 -35.62
C TRP A 34 -19.20 -39.02 -36.52
N SER A 35 -18.56 -38.35 -37.50
CA SER A 35 -17.50 -38.95 -38.27
C SER A 35 -16.40 -39.38 -37.30
N ALA A 36 -16.17 -40.67 -37.19
CA ALA A 36 -15.19 -41.30 -36.31
C ALA A 36 -13.73 -40.83 -36.60
N ASP A 37 -13.54 -40.03 -37.64
CA ASP A 37 -12.21 -39.54 -38.11
C ASP A 37 -11.73 -38.23 -37.49
N LYS A 38 -12.45 -37.65 -36.51
CA LYS A 38 -11.97 -36.51 -35.75
C LYS A 38 -12.12 -36.69 -34.25
N THR A 39 -11.59 -37.81 -33.74
CA THR A 39 -11.21 -37.83 -32.33
C THR A 39 -10.08 -36.81 -32.16
N PRO A 40 -10.23 -35.78 -31.29
CA PRO A 40 -9.10 -34.93 -30.98
C PRO A 40 -7.99 -35.85 -30.46
N GLN A 41 -6.92 -35.92 -31.22
CA GLN A 41 -5.74 -36.65 -30.77
C GLN A 41 -5.18 -35.86 -29.60
N VAL A 42 -5.38 -36.36 -28.39
CA VAL A 42 -4.69 -35.86 -27.21
C VAL A 42 -3.23 -36.25 -27.40
N HIS A 43 -2.44 -35.32 -27.84
CA HIS A 43 -0.98 -35.46 -27.91
C HIS A 43 -0.43 -35.40 -26.50
N PHE A 44 -0.17 -36.55 -25.90
CA PHE A 44 0.67 -36.61 -24.71
C PHE A 44 2.09 -36.30 -25.14
N THR A 45 2.59 -35.12 -24.76
CA THR A 45 4.01 -34.84 -24.86
C THR A 45 4.71 -35.78 -23.89
N ASN A 46 5.47 -36.75 -24.39
CA ASN A 46 6.38 -37.54 -23.56
C ASN A 46 7.49 -36.60 -23.07
N TYR A 47 7.26 -35.99 -21.89
CA TYR A 47 8.32 -35.25 -21.19
C TYR A 47 9.36 -36.30 -20.77
N LYS A 48 10.50 -36.31 -21.48
CA LYS A 48 11.70 -37.05 -21.02
C LYS A 48 12.51 -36.07 -20.16
N PRO A 49 12.60 -36.26 -18.85
CA PRO A 49 13.53 -35.49 -18.02
C PRO A 49 14.96 -35.88 -18.45
N GLY A 50 15.72 -34.95 -18.98
CA GLY A 50 17.15 -35.08 -19.11
C GLY A 50 17.70 -35.36 -20.51
N SER A 51 17.86 -34.31 -21.28
CA SER A 51 19.05 -34.05 -22.11
C SER A 51 19.00 -32.61 -22.59
N GLY A 52 19.63 -31.69 -21.86
CA GLY A 52 19.99 -30.34 -22.31
C GLY A 52 18.84 -29.34 -22.37
N THR A 53 18.90 -28.28 -21.57
CA THR A 53 18.01 -27.12 -21.56
C THR A 53 16.55 -27.36 -21.14
N GLY A 54 16.31 -28.24 -20.15
CA GLY A 54 15.07 -28.25 -19.40
C GLY A 54 14.94 -26.99 -18.54
N PRO A 55 13.70 -26.57 -18.12
CA PRO A 55 13.57 -25.49 -17.17
C PRO A 55 14.42 -25.81 -15.94
N MET A 56 15.33 -24.90 -15.60
CA MET A 56 16.20 -25.02 -14.42
C MET A 56 15.28 -25.17 -13.21
N VAL A 57 15.43 -26.25 -12.44
CA VAL A 57 14.70 -26.41 -11.18
C VAL A 57 15.10 -25.23 -10.31
N ALA A 58 14.13 -24.40 -9.92
CA ALA A 58 14.41 -23.25 -9.08
C ALA A 58 14.93 -23.76 -7.73
N ASP A 59 16.17 -23.37 -7.40
CA ASP A 59 16.76 -23.59 -6.09
C ASP A 59 16.65 -22.28 -5.29
N PHE A 60 15.87 -22.30 -4.22
CA PHE A 60 15.64 -21.15 -3.36
C PHE A 60 16.66 -21.02 -2.23
N THR A 61 17.56 -21.99 -2.07
CA THR A 61 18.51 -22.07 -0.97
C THR A 61 19.42 -20.85 -0.95
N PHE A 62 19.98 -20.47 -2.09
CA PHE A 62 20.85 -19.30 -2.20
C PHE A 62 20.13 -17.99 -1.79
N ALA A 63 18.91 -17.77 -2.30
CA ALA A 63 18.12 -16.59 -1.93
C ALA A 63 17.78 -16.58 -0.43
N ALA A 64 17.46 -17.74 0.15
CA ALA A 64 17.19 -17.87 1.58
C ALA A 64 18.44 -17.60 2.44
N GLU A 65 19.57 -18.22 2.12
CA GLU A 65 20.83 -18.03 2.86
C GLU A 65 21.29 -16.57 2.85
N LYS A 66 21.11 -15.87 1.72
CA LYS A 66 21.47 -14.46 1.59
C LYS A 66 20.50 -13.54 2.34
N SER A 67 19.23 -13.88 2.40
CA SER A 67 18.16 -13.01 2.93
C SER A 67 17.94 -13.17 4.44
N LEU A 68 18.03 -14.40 4.97
CA LEU A 68 17.76 -14.68 6.38
C LEU A 68 18.58 -13.83 7.36
N PRO A 69 19.91 -13.61 7.15
CA PRO A 69 20.72 -12.83 8.09
C PRO A 69 20.34 -11.35 8.16
N VAL A 70 19.66 -10.82 7.14
CA VAL A 70 19.34 -9.39 7.00
C VAL A 70 17.88 -9.06 7.26
N VAL A 71 17.04 -10.09 7.53
CA VAL A 71 15.63 -9.90 7.92
C VAL A 71 15.53 -10.04 9.44
N VAL A 72 15.01 -9.00 10.08
CA VAL A 72 14.94 -8.87 11.54
C VAL A 72 13.51 -8.98 12.04
N HIS A 73 13.38 -9.33 13.33
CA HIS A 73 12.10 -9.22 14.05
C HIS A 73 11.97 -7.83 14.66
N ILE A 74 10.76 -7.25 14.62
CA ILE A 74 10.44 -5.98 15.25
C ILE A 74 9.26 -6.20 16.21
N ALA A 75 9.46 -5.82 17.47
CA ALA A 75 8.43 -5.75 18.49
C ALA A 75 8.15 -4.28 18.81
N SER A 76 6.88 -3.88 18.76
CA SER A 76 6.42 -2.55 19.15
C SER A 76 5.61 -2.64 20.44
N SER A 77 5.88 -1.74 21.40
CA SER A 77 5.18 -1.70 22.67
C SER A 77 4.64 -0.31 22.99
N ILE A 78 3.49 -0.25 23.66
CA ILE A 78 2.89 0.98 24.20
C ILE A 78 2.81 0.90 25.70
N ARG A 79 3.15 1.99 26.38
CA ARG A 79 3.00 2.13 27.84
C ARG A 79 1.61 2.58 28.20
N VAL A 80 0.81 1.69 28.75
CA VAL A 80 -0.51 2.04 29.26
C VAL A 80 -0.38 2.77 30.60
N LYS A 81 -0.59 4.07 30.61
CA LYS A 81 -0.75 4.83 31.87
C LYS A 81 -2.08 4.45 32.51
N GLN A 82 -2.06 3.75 33.64
CA GLN A 82 -3.24 3.51 34.46
C GLN A 82 -3.80 4.85 34.98
N ARG A 83 -4.88 5.30 34.40
CA ARG A 83 -5.71 6.39 34.92
C ARG A 83 -7.09 5.82 35.22
N GLY A 84 -7.30 5.42 36.48
CA GLY A 84 -8.61 5.13 37.07
C GLY A 84 -9.58 4.29 36.24
N GLY A 85 -9.50 2.98 36.35
CA GLY A 85 -10.66 2.07 36.24
C GLY A 85 -11.15 1.64 34.87
N ASN A 86 -10.71 2.23 33.75
CA ASN A 86 -11.02 1.76 32.41
C ASN A 86 -9.74 1.69 31.58
N ILE A 87 -9.38 0.50 31.14
CA ILE A 87 -8.29 0.29 30.17
C ILE A 87 -8.85 0.71 28.83
N GLN A 88 -8.64 1.96 28.43
CA GLN A 88 -8.73 2.36 27.02
C GLN A 88 -7.44 1.92 26.34
N GLY A 89 -7.38 0.63 25.97
CA GLY A 89 -6.39 0.12 25.02
C GLY A 89 -6.72 0.66 23.63
N LEU A 90 -5.72 0.72 22.76
CA LEU A 90 -5.93 1.01 21.33
C LEU A 90 -7.07 0.14 20.82
N ASP A 91 -8.05 0.79 20.20
CA ASP A 91 -9.15 0.08 19.59
C ASP A 91 -8.67 -0.53 18.28
N PHE A 92 -8.40 -1.85 18.29
CA PHE A 92 -8.04 -2.61 17.08
C PHE A 92 -9.10 -2.49 15.97
N GLN A 93 -10.28 -1.92 16.29
CA GLN A 93 -11.31 -1.61 15.31
C GLN A 93 -10.91 -0.47 14.36
N ASP A 94 -9.91 0.33 14.71
CA ASP A 94 -9.40 1.42 13.87
C ASP A 94 -8.39 0.97 12.81
N LEU A 95 -7.94 -0.29 12.84
CA LEU A 95 -7.11 -0.84 11.77
C LEU A 95 -7.97 -1.16 10.53
N PRO A 96 -7.46 -0.94 9.30
CA PRO A 96 -8.10 -1.42 8.06
C PRO A 96 -8.39 -2.92 8.13
N GLU A 97 -9.46 -3.38 7.46
CA GLU A 97 -9.87 -4.79 7.54
C GLU A 97 -8.74 -5.81 7.37
N PRO A 98 -7.83 -5.74 6.39
CA PRO A 98 -6.73 -6.70 6.32
C PRO A 98 -5.82 -6.65 7.55
N PHE A 99 -5.54 -5.44 8.07
CA PHE A 99 -4.65 -5.27 9.23
C PHE A 99 -5.34 -5.58 10.55
N ARG A 100 -6.66 -5.33 10.67
CA ARG A 100 -7.45 -5.68 11.86
C ARG A 100 -7.44 -7.17 12.10
N GLN A 101 -7.54 -7.97 11.06
CA GLN A 101 -7.49 -9.42 11.14
C GLN A 101 -6.08 -9.92 11.51
N PHE A 102 -5.04 -9.15 11.15
CA PHE A 102 -3.64 -9.46 11.50
C PHE A 102 -3.27 -9.12 12.95
N PHE A 103 -3.74 -7.96 13.44
CA PHE A 103 -3.32 -7.40 14.73
C PHE A 103 -4.46 -7.33 15.75
N GLY A 104 -5.69 -7.67 15.38
CA GLY A 104 -6.87 -7.66 16.26
C GLY A 104 -6.92 -8.83 17.25
N PRO A 105 -7.89 -8.84 18.18
CA PRO A 105 -7.98 -9.82 19.29
C PRO A 105 -8.08 -11.28 18.87
N GLY A 106 -8.29 -11.57 17.58
CA GLY A 106 -8.35 -12.94 17.04
C GLY A 106 -7.17 -13.34 16.15
N GLY A 107 -6.27 -12.39 15.80
CA GLY A 107 -5.22 -12.62 14.81
C GLY A 107 -3.84 -12.97 15.36
N SER A 108 -3.56 -12.71 16.63
CA SER A 108 -2.28 -13.05 17.25
C SER A 108 -2.46 -14.09 18.35
N PRO A 109 -1.86 -15.28 18.23
CA PRO A 109 -1.89 -16.32 19.28
C PRO A 109 -1.08 -15.96 20.54
N PHE A 110 -0.40 -14.81 20.56
CA PHE A 110 0.56 -14.44 21.62
C PHE A 110 0.24 -13.12 22.32
N GLN A 111 -1.03 -12.82 22.60
CA GLN A 111 -1.35 -11.77 23.58
C GLN A 111 -1.04 -12.29 25.00
N GLN A 112 0.20 -12.12 25.44
CA GLN A 112 0.54 -12.33 26.84
C GLN A 112 0.06 -11.11 27.64
N ARG A 113 -1.12 -11.25 28.24
CA ARG A 113 -1.71 -10.27 29.13
C ARG A 113 -0.95 -10.31 30.44
N ASN A 114 0.06 -9.44 30.61
CA ASN A 114 0.68 -9.24 31.91
C ASN A 114 -0.31 -8.53 32.88
N GLN A 115 -0.69 -9.20 33.96
CA GLN A 115 -1.58 -8.70 35.02
C GLN A 115 -0.83 -7.76 36.01
N GLY A 116 -0.01 -6.87 35.54
CA GLY A 116 0.62 -5.88 36.40
C GLY A 116 0.97 -4.67 35.57
N GLY A 117 0.50 -3.48 35.95
CA GLY A 117 0.65 -2.22 35.21
C GLY A 117 2.05 -2.04 34.60
N GLY A 118 2.20 -2.49 33.37
CA GLY A 118 3.44 -2.60 32.63
C GLY A 118 3.23 -2.38 31.14
N GLU A 119 4.29 -2.45 30.42
CA GLU A 119 4.39 -2.37 28.98
C GLU A 119 3.52 -3.45 28.30
N VAL A 120 2.63 -3.05 27.39
CA VAL A 120 1.78 -3.97 26.63
C VAL A 120 2.38 -4.05 25.23
N GLU A 121 2.90 -5.21 24.85
CA GLU A 121 3.32 -5.47 23.47
C GLU A 121 2.11 -5.38 22.56
N GLN A 122 2.15 -4.50 21.55
CA GLN A 122 1.01 -4.20 20.70
C GLN A 122 1.09 -4.82 19.32
N GLY A 123 2.29 -4.98 18.79
CA GLY A 123 2.47 -5.45 17.44
C GLY A 123 3.82 -6.11 17.23
N THR A 124 3.83 -7.07 16.32
CA THR A 124 5.06 -7.71 15.86
C THR A 124 5.12 -7.65 14.35
N GLY A 125 6.30 -7.46 13.81
CA GLY A 125 6.55 -7.46 12.38
C GLY A 125 7.98 -7.85 12.07
N SER A 126 8.34 -7.68 10.82
CA SER A 126 9.69 -7.88 10.30
C SER A 126 10.27 -6.56 9.81
N GLY A 127 11.56 -6.53 9.59
CA GLY A 127 12.27 -5.44 8.94
C GLY A 127 13.41 -5.97 8.09
N VAL A 128 13.92 -5.15 7.18
CA VAL A 128 15.06 -5.47 6.32
C VAL A 128 16.18 -4.49 6.58
N ILE A 129 17.36 -4.99 6.95
CA ILE A 129 18.58 -4.18 7.14
C ILE A 129 19.04 -3.68 5.76
N LEU A 130 19.17 -2.36 5.60
CA LEU A 130 19.57 -1.72 4.35
C LEU A 130 20.99 -1.17 4.36
N SER A 131 21.61 -1.06 5.54
CA SER A 131 22.99 -0.57 5.66
C SER A 131 23.71 -1.14 6.85
N ALA A 132 25.04 -1.21 6.76
CA ALA A 132 25.91 -1.74 7.81
C ALA A 132 25.86 -0.93 9.12
N ASP A 133 25.41 0.31 9.09
CA ASP A 133 25.29 1.23 10.24
C ASP A 133 23.88 1.25 10.87
N GLY A 134 23.06 0.22 10.58
CA GLY A 134 21.84 -0.08 11.31
C GLY A 134 20.56 0.55 10.80
N TYR A 135 20.48 1.06 9.56
CA TYR A 135 19.21 1.45 8.96
C TYR A 135 18.40 0.24 8.53
N ILE A 136 17.13 0.22 8.92
CA ILE A 136 16.18 -0.86 8.69
C ILE A 136 14.91 -0.28 8.11
N VAL A 137 14.41 -0.86 7.01
CA VAL A 137 13.07 -0.57 6.47
C VAL A 137 12.06 -1.56 7.04
N THR A 138 10.86 -1.07 7.31
CA THR A 138 9.69 -1.87 7.71
C THR A 138 8.41 -1.19 7.25
N ASN A 139 7.25 -1.75 7.59
CA ASN A 139 5.98 -1.07 7.35
C ASN A 139 5.69 -0.01 8.42
N ASN A 140 5.00 1.06 8.01
CA ASN A 140 4.56 2.11 8.94
C ASN A 140 3.61 1.56 10.00
N HIS A 141 2.67 0.66 9.64
CA HIS A 141 1.72 0.09 10.59
C HIS A 141 2.39 -0.78 11.68
N VAL A 142 3.62 -1.29 11.45
CA VAL A 142 4.40 -2.05 12.45
C VAL A 142 4.95 -1.15 13.55
N VAL A 143 5.29 0.09 13.23
CA VAL A 143 5.96 1.04 14.15
C VAL A 143 5.08 2.19 14.60
N ARG A 144 3.88 2.32 14.01
CA ARG A 144 2.96 3.40 14.31
C ARG A 144 2.48 3.33 15.76
N ASP A 145 2.46 4.48 16.43
CA ASP A 145 1.99 4.67 17.80
C ASP A 145 2.79 3.89 18.88
N ALA A 146 3.96 3.35 18.53
CA ALA A 146 4.83 2.66 19.47
C ALA A 146 5.62 3.65 20.34
N ASP A 147 5.55 3.49 21.67
CA ASP A 147 6.42 4.21 22.62
C ASP A 147 7.84 3.65 22.59
N GLU A 148 7.98 2.35 22.34
CA GLU A 148 9.26 1.66 22.29
C GLU A 148 9.30 0.61 21.18
N LEU A 149 10.43 0.54 20.48
CA LEU A 149 10.71 -0.45 19.44
C LEU A 149 11.92 -1.28 19.82
N THR A 150 11.76 -2.59 19.79
CA THR A 150 12.86 -3.55 19.96
C THR A 150 13.06 -4.32 18.68
N VAL A 151 14.28 -4.34 18.18
CA VAL A 151 14.70 -5.10 17.00
C VAL A 151 15.55 -6.27 17.45
N THR A 152 15.16 -7.48 17.07
CA THR A 152 15.94 -8.70 17.30
C THR A 152 16.52 -9.18 15.98
N LEU A 153 17.83 -9.26 15.90
CA LEU A 153 18.56 -9.77 14.74
C LEU A 153 18.42 -11.30 14.61
N ASN A 154 18.80 -11.84 13.47
CA ASN A 154 18.78 -13.29 13.25
C ASN A 154 19.72 -14.06 14.22
N ASP A 155 20.81 -13.44 14.66
CA ASP A 155 21.74 -13.97 15.66
C ASP A 155 21.29 -13.77 17.13
N LYS A 156 20.03 -13.33 17.33
CA LYS A 156 19.37 -13.10 18.63
C LYS A 156 19.88 -11.91 19.43
N ARG A 157 20.75 -11.07 18.89
CA ARG A 157 21.04 -9.76 19.51
C ARG A 157 19.83 -8.86 19.44
N GLU A 158 19.58 -8.15 20.52
CA GLU A 158 18.45 -7.22 20.65
C GLU A 158 18.94 -5.77 20.76
N PHE A 159 18.24 -4.87 20.09
CA PHE A 159 18.56 -3.45 20.06
C PHE A 159 17.27 -2.63 20.20
N LYS A 160 17.38 -1.50 20.92
CA LYS A 160 16.37 -0.46 20.85
C LYS A 160 16.49 0.26 19.52
N ALA A 161 15.35 0.51 18.87
CA ALA A 161 15.33 1.21 17.61
C ALA A 161 14.71 2.61 17.75
N LYS A 162 15.20 3.53 16.92
CA LYS A 162 14.64 4.89 16.78
C LYS A 162 13.96 5.02 15.43
N VAL A 163 12.76 5.59 15.40
CA VAL A 163 12.07 5.95 14.15
C VAL A 163 12.74 7.19 13.57
N ILE A 164 13.32 7.04 12.38
CA ILE A 164 13.92 8.14 11.61
C ILE A 164 12.81 8.92 10.89
N GLY A 165 11.86 8.19 10.30
CA GLY A 165 10.69 8.76 9.68
C GLY A 165 9.73 7.68 9.19
N THR A 166 8.50 8.11 8.91
CA THR A 166 7.43 7.25 8.42
C THR A 166 6.77 7.86 7.20
N ASP A 167 6.19 7.03 6.36
CA ASP A 167 5.36 7.42 5.23
C ASP A 167 4.05 6.62 5.21
N PRO A 168 3.01 7.16 5.84
CA PRO A 168 1.70 6.51 5.84
C PRO A 168 1.10 6.29 4.45
N SER A 169 1.47 7.12 3.45
CA SER A 169 0.91 7.01 2.08
C SER A 169 1.39 5.76 1.34
N THR A 170 2.58 5.23 1.68
CA THR A 170 3.13 3.99 1.11
C THR A 170 3.18 2.85 2.12
N ASP A 171 2.79 3.10 3.37
CA ASP A 171 2.94 2.17 4.49
C ASP A 171 4.41 1.76 4.73
N LEU A 172 5.37 2.67 4.59
CA LEU A 172 6.78 2.45 4.86
C LEU A 172 7.27 3.24 6.08
N ALA A 173 8.28 2.69 6.76
CA ALA A 173 9.01 3.35 7.83
C ALA A 173 10.50 3.05 7.74
N LEU A 174 11.31 4.03 8.10
CA LEU A 174 12.75 3.89 8.31
C LEU A 174 13.04 3.98 9.81
N ILE A 175 13.63 2.94 10.36
CA ILE A 175 14.11 2.89 11.74
C ILE A 175 15.62 2.70 11.77
N ARG A 176 16.27 2.98 12.90
CA ARG A 176 17.69 2.79 13.08
C ARG A 176 17.97 2.16 14.43
N ILE A 177 18.88 1.19 14.43
CA ILE A 177 19.50 0.60 15.62
C ILE A 177 20.95 1.10 15.75
N ASP A 178 21.47 1.13 16.97
CA ASP A 178 22.86 1.50 17.23
C ASP A 178 23.76 0.24 17.15
N ALA A 179 24.11 -0.11 15.92
CA ALA A 179 24.95 -1.26 15.61
C ALA A 179 25.80 -0.96 14.36
N SER A 180 26.93 -1.64 14.22
CA SER A 180 27.86 -1.54 13.09
C SER A 180 28.16 -2.90 12.51
N ASP A 181 28.75 -2.90 11.31
CA ASP A 181 29.19 -4.09 10.59
C ASP A 181 28.10 -5.14 10.37
N LEU A 182 26.86 -4.66 10.21
CA LEU A 182 25.71 -5.51 9.93
C LEU A 182 25.72 -5.97 8.47
N PRO A 183 25.32 -7.23 8.20
CA PRO A 183 24.95 -7.63 6.85
C PRO A 183 23.72 -6.80 6.41
N PHE A 184 23.62 -6.47 5.14
CA PHE A 184 22.52 -5.68 4.59
C PHE A 184 22.08 -6.16 3.22
N MET A 185 20.82 -5.86 2.88
CA MET A 185 20.15 -6.27 1.65
C MET A 185 20.54 -5.37 0.49
N GLN A 186 20.80 -5.96 -0.69
CA GLN A 186 20.89 -5.23 -1.95
C GLN A 186 19.49 -5.08 -2.57
N LEU A 187 19.23 -3.95 -3.22
CA LEU A 187 17.95 -3.70 -3.91
C LEU A 187 18.09 -4.01 -5.40
N ALA A 188 17.18 -4.86 -5.91
CA ALA A 188 16.98 -5.04 -7.34
C ALA A 188 16.03 -3.99 -7.90
N ASN A 189 16.05 -3.78 -9.20
CA ASN A 189 15.12 -2.89 -9.90
C ASN A 189 13.76 -3.58 -10.11
N SER A 190 12.77 -3.25 -9.28
CA SER A 190 11.42 -3.82 -9.33
C SER A 190 10.63 -3.48 -10.61
N ASP A 191 11.06 -2.49 -11.40
CA ASP A 191 10.41 -2.20 -12.68
C ASP A 191 10.71 -3.30 -13.70
N ASN A 192 11.86 -3.97 -13.60
CA ASN A 192 12.31 -5.00 -14.54
C ASN A 192 11.71 -6.39 -14.29
N ILE A 193 11.18 -6.66 -13.10
CA ILE A 193 10.58 -7.96 -12.80
C ILE A 193 9.35 -8.22 -13.66
N LYS A 194 9.13 -9.49 -14.01
CA LYS A 194 8.03 -9.93 -14.87
C LYS A 194 7.08 -10.85 -14.13
N VAL A 195 5.81 -10.81 -14.51
CA VAL A 195 4.82 -11.77 -14.07
C VAL A 195 5.28 -13.19 -14.46
N GLY A 196 5.22 -14.11 -13.50
CA GLY A 196 5.69 -15.48 -13.63
C GLY A 196 7.13 -15.72 -13.13
N GLU A 197 7.92 -14.68 -12.82
CA GLU A 197 9.24 -14.85 -12.21
C GLU A 197 9.12 -15.37 -10.78
N TRP A 198 10.02 -16.29 -10.41
CA TRP A 198 10.13 -16.82 -9.07
C TRP A 198 10.57 -15.77 -8.06
N VAL A 199 9.93 -15.78 -6.90
CA VAL A 199 10.24 -14.89 -5.78
C VAL A 199 10.21 -15.65 -4.47
N VAL A 200 10.90 -15.10 -3.48
CA VAL A 200 10.98 -15.65 -2.12
C VAL A 200 10.54 -14.56 -1.15
N ALA A 201 9.52 -14.86 -0.34
CA ALA A 201 9.11 -14.01 0.77
C ALA A 201 9.81 -14.46 2.06
N VAL A 202 10.46 -13.51 2.73
CA VAL A 202 11.23 -13.76 3.95
C VAL A 202 10.73 -12.84 5.05
N GLY A 203 10.43 -13.42 6.21
CA GLY A 203 10.04 -12.70 7.41
C GLY A 203 10.65 -13.34 8.66
N ASN A 204 10.53 -12.67 9.80
CA ASN A 204 10.92 -13.20 11.09
C ASN A 204 9.77 -13.08 12.10
N PRO A 205 8.66 -13.81 11.87
CA PRO A 205 7.55 -13.82 12.78
C PRO A 205 7.94 -14.45 14.12
N PHE A 206 7.43 -13.91 15.22
CA PHE A 206 7.53 -14.51 16.55
C PHE A 206 8.96 -14.70 17.11
N ASN A 207 9.95 -13.99 16.57
CA ASN A 207 11.34 -14.10 17.02
C ASN A 207 11.90 -15.56 17.05
N LEU A 208 11.34 -16.46 16.24
CA LEU A 208 11.80 -17.85 16.17
C LEU A 208 13.09 -17.96 15.33
N SER A 209 12.98 -18.35 14.13
CA SER A 209 14.03 -18.34 13.12
C SER A 209 13.37 -17.81 11.88
N GLY A 210 14.03 -17.07 11.02
CA GLY A 210 13.42 -16.52 9.84
C GLY A 210 12.58 -17.54 9.07
N THR A 211 11.45 -17.10 8.56
CA THR A 211 10.52 -17.91 7.75
C THR A 211 10.69 -17.56 6.28
N VAL A 212 10.83 -18.59 5.46
CA VAL A 212 11.03 -18.46 4.01
C VAL A 212 9.90 -19.19 3.30
N THR A 213 9.25 -18.51 2.34
CA THR A 213 8.24 -19.08 1.45
C THR A 213 8.55 -18.70 0.02
N ALA A 214 8.19 -19.53 -0.95
CA ALA A 214 8.42 -19.28 -2.36
C ALA A 214 7.12 -19.21 -3.14
N GLY A 215 7.12 -18.45 -4.21
CA GLY A 215 6.03 -18.27 -5.15
C GLY A 215 6.49 -17.53 -6.39
N ILE A 216 5.57 -16.93 -7.13
CA ILE A 216 5.86 -16.15 -8.33
C ILE A 216 5.33 -14.73 -8.20
N VAL A 217 5.79 -13.85 -9.05
CA VAL A 217 5.12 -12.57 -9.32
C VAL A 217 3.81 -12.88 -10.03
N SER A 218 2.69 -12.74 -9.32
CA SER A 218 1.35 -13.01 -9.88
C SER A 218 0.80 -11.84 -10.68
N ALA A 219 1.12 -10.61 -10.27
CA ALA A 219 0.75 -9.37 -10.97
C ALA A 219 1.63 -8.20 -10.52
N LYS A 220 1.53 -7.07 -11.22
CA LYS A 220 2.16 -5.78 -10.86
C LYS A 220 1.11 -4.69 -10.91
N GLY A 221 1.37 -3.58 -10.20
CA GLY A 221 0.49 -2.41 -10.24
C GLY A 221 -0.88 -2.66 -9.58
N ARG A 222 -0.94 -3.44 -8.50
CA ARG A 222 -2.20 -3.70 -7.80
C ARG A 222 -2.53 -2.58 -6.83
N ASP A 223 -3.75 -2.08 -6.95
CA ASP A 223 -4.41 -1.22 -5.98
C ASP A 223 -5.48 -2.05 -5.26
N ILE A 224 -5.40 -2.12 -3.95
CA ILE A 224 -6.28 -2.96 -3.11
C ILE A 224 -6.97 -2.15 -2.01
N HIS A 225 -6.78 -0.82 -2.02
CA HIS A 225 -7.44 0.15 -1.13
C HIS A 225 -7.27 -0.14 0.36
N ILE A 226 -6.04 -0.55 0.77
CA ILE A 226 -5.72 -0.86 2.17
C ILE A 226 -4.99 0.27 2.89
N VAL A 227 -4.30 1.14 2.14
CA VAL A 227 -3.56 2.26 2.72
C VAL A 227 -4.54 3.37 3.08
N GLN A 228 -4.74 3.58 4.38
CA GLN A 228 -5.63 4.63 4.88
C GLN A 228 -4.90 5.97 4.94
N ASP A 229 -4.72 6.60 3.80
CA ASP A 229 -4.23 7.97 3.68
C ASP A 229 -5.14 8.75 2.72
N LYS A 230 -5.05 10.10 2.76
CA LYS A 230 -5.78 10.97 1.82
C LYS A 230 -5.27 10.87 0.38
N ALA A 231 -4.04 10.44 0.19
CA ALA A 231 -3.40 10.26 -1.11
C ALA A 231 -2.54 8.98 -1.09
N PRO A 232 -3.19 7.79 -1.01
CA PRO A 232 -2.48 6.53 -0.96
C PRO A 232 -1.71 6.30 -2.25
N ILE A 233 -0.54 5.70 -2.14
CA ILE A 233 0.25 5.24 -3.29
C ILE A 233 0.26 3.75 -3.24
N GLU A 234 -0.70 3.14 -3.89
CA GLU A 234 -0.84 1.70 -4.03
C GLU A 234 -0.49 1.28 -5.44
N SER A 235 0.60 0.56 -5.57
CA SER A 235 1.03 -0.10 -6.80
C SER A 235 1.84 -1.33 -6.44
N PHE A 236 1.15 -2.27 -5.77
CA PHE A 236 1.79 -3.43 -5.18
C PHE A 236 2.23 -4.46 -6.23
N ILE A 237 3.31 -5.18 -5.90
CA ILE A 237 3.63 -6.48 -6.49
C ILE A 237 2.74 -7.51 -5.80
N GLN A 238 1.95 -8.25 -6.58
CA GLN A 238 1.19 -9.39 -6.09
C GLN A 238 2.01 -10.66 -6.25
N THR A 239 2.01 -11.51 -5.22
CA THR A 239 2.65 -12.83 -5.22
C THR A 239 1.76 -13.88 -4.57
N ASP A 240 1.97 -15.14 -4.92
CA ASP A 240 1.40 -16.31 -4.25
C ASP A 240 2.39 -16.96 -3.26
N ALA A 241 3.57 -16.37 -3.05
CA ALA A 241 4.41 -16.69 -1.91
C ALA A 241 3.64 -16.43 -0.60
N VAL A 242 3.65 -17.39 0.32
CA VAL A 242 2.83 -17.32 1.54
C VAL A 242 3.33 -16.21 2.46
N VAL A 243 2.49 -15.22 2.71
CA VAL A 243 2.71 -14.17 3.70
C VAL A 243 1.65 -14.30 4.79
N ASN A 244 2.08 -14.30 6.04
CA ASN A 244 1.22 -14.40 7.22
C ASN A 244 1.58 -13.28 8.23
N PRO A 245 0.77 -13.08 9.29
CA PRO A 245 1.09 -12.16 10.37
C PRO A 245 2.52 -12.33 10.88
N GLY A 246 3.23 -11.22 11.00
CA GLY A 246 4.64 -11.17 11.37
C GLY A 246 5.62 -11.10 10.19
N ASN A 247 5.22 -11.45 8.95
CA ASN A 247 6.04 -11.24 7.76
C ASN A 247 5.96 -9.81 7.22
N SER A 248 4.99 -8.99 7.66
CA SER A 248 4.86 -7.58 7.28
C SER A 248 6.14 -6.81 7.63
N GLY A 249 6.66 -6.02 6.70
CA GLY A 249 7.95 -5.35 6.78
C GLY A 249 9.15 -6.20 6.37
N GLY A 250 8.95 -7.51 6.15
CA GLY A 250 9.98 -8.43 5.65
C GLY A 250 10.24 -8.30 4.16
N ALA A 251 11.19 -9.07 3.66
CA ALA A 251 11.66 -8.98 2.28
C ALA A 251 10.83 -9.84 1.32
N LEU A 252 10.57 -9.31 0.12
CA LEU A 252 10.31 -10.10 -1.08
C LEU A 252 11.56 -9.98 -1.95
N VAL A 253 12.20 -11.10 -2.27
CA VAL A 253 13.46 -11.14 -3.01
C VAL A 253 13.35 -11.98 -4.29
N ASP A 254 14.23 -11.71 -5.25
CA ASP A 254 14.42 -12.56 -6.42
C ASP A 254 15.27 -13.80 -6.08
N LEU A 255 15.55 -14.65 -7.07
CA LEU A 255 16.40 -15.85 -6.89
C LEU A 255 17.88 -15.53 -6.58
N ASN A 256 18.32 -14.28 -6.83
CA ASN A 256 19.65 -13.82 -6.45
C ASN A 256 19.69 -13.34 -4.98
N GLY A 257 18.54 -13.36 -4.28
CA GLY A 257 18.39 -12.83 -2.94
C GLY A 257 18.44 -11.30 -2.88
N ASP A 258 18.16 -10.61 -3.98
CA ASP A 258 18.09 -9.15 -4.03
C ASP A 258 16.66 -8.68 -3.79
N LEU A 259 16.50 -7.57 -3.06
CA LEU A 259 15.19 -7.06 -2.66
C LEU A 259 14.41 -6.52 -3.85
N ILE A 260 13.24 -7.09 -4.14
CA ILE A 260 12.29 -6.60 -5.14
C ILE A 260 11.07 -5.91 -4.50
N GLY A 261 10.85 -6.12 -3.20
CA GLY A 261 9.76 -5.44 -2.49
C GLY A 261 9.76 -5.71 -0.98
N ILE A 262 8.92 -4.95 -0.26
CA ILE A 262 8.65 -5.14 1.18
C ILE A 262 7.26 -5.74 1.33
N ASN A 263 7.18 -6.93 1.94
CA ASN A 263 5.93 -7.60 2.25
C ASN A 263 5.06 -6.71 3.13
N THR A 264 3.78 -6.51 2.78
CA THR A 264 2.96 -5.55 3.50
C THR A 264 1.59 -6.08 3.90
N ALA A 265 0.90 -6.80 3.01
CA ALA A 265 -0.48 -7.21 3.24
C ALA A 265 -0.84 -8.52 2.54
N ILE A 266 -1.98 -9.08 2.94
CA ILE A 266 -2.69 -10.14 2.21
C ILE A 266 -4.11 -9.69 1.91
N ALA A 267 -4.69 -10.12 0.80
CA ALA A 267 -6.12 -10.03 0.59
C ALA A 267 -6.76 -11.34 1.06
N SER A 268 -7.48 -11.27 2.17
CA SER A 268 -8.10 -12.45 2.77
C SER A 268 -9.41 -12.07 3.47
N PRO A 269 -10.50 -12.79 3.22
CA PRO A 269 -11.75 -12.61 3.97
C PRO A 269 -11.67 -13.11 5.43
N THR A 270 -10.69 -13.97 5.74
CA THR A 270 -10.57 -14.67 7.02
C THR A 270 -9.34 -14.28 7.83
N GLY A 271 -8.49 -13.38 7.30
CA GLY A 271 -7.23 -12.97 7.95
C GLY A 271 -6.08 -13.95 7.82
N VAL A 272 -6.28 -15.12 7.21
CA VAL A 272 -5.21 -16.06 6.87
C VAL A 272 -4.94 -16.01 5.37
N TYR A 273 -3.72 -16.37 4.99
CA TYR A 273 -3.31 -16.39 3.58
C TYR A 273 -4.28 -17.20 2.71
N ALA A 274 -4.73 -16.59 1.62
CA ALA A 274 -5.70 -17.16 0.66
C ALA A 274 -5.21 -17.10 -0.79
N GLY A 275 -3.90 -17.10 -1.02
CA GLY A 275 -3.31 -17.05 -2.38
C GLY A 275 -2.98 -15.66 -2.89
N TYR A 276 -3.18 -14.61 -2.09
CA TYR A 276 -2.97 -13.22 -2.49
C TYR A 276 -2.14 -12.50 -1.44
N ALA A 277 -0.86 -12.29 -1.72
CA ALA A 277 0.04 -11.47 -0.93
C ALA A 277 0.53 -10.27 -1.75
N PHE A 278 0.90 -9.20 -1.07
CA PHE A 278 1.27 -7.93 -1.68
C PHE A 278 2.53 -7.35 -1.06
N ALA A 279 3.39 -6.82 -1.92
CA ALA A 279 4.64 -6.18 -1.51
C ALA A 279 4.79 -4.79 -2.16
N ILE A 280 5.38 -3.85 -1.44
CA ILE A 280 5.71 -2.50 -1.92
C ILE A 280 6.97 -2.63 -2.78
N PRO A 281 6.97 -2.16 -4.05
CA PRO A 281 8.10 -2.30 -4.97
C PRO A 281 9.39 -1.65 -4.46
N SER A 282 10.54 -2.31 -4.65
CA SER A 282 11.85 -1.85 -4.17
C SER A 282 12.26 -0.47 -4.70
N ASN A 283 11.88 -0.08 -5.92
CA ASN A 283 12.17 1.25 -6.45
C ASN A 283 11.46 2.36 -5.65
N LEU A 284 10.21 2.09 -5.21
CA LEU A 284 9.48 3.00 -4.34
C LEU A 284 10.08 3.01 -2.94
N VAL A 285 10.47 1.83 -2.42
CA VAL A 285 11.18 1.70 -1.14
C VAL A 285 12.46 2.52 -1.15
N ALA A 286 13.31 2.38 -2.17
CA ALA A 286 14.58 3.11 -2.28
C ALA A 286 14.37 4.63 -2.19
N LYS A 287 13.40 5.16 -2.97
CA LYS A 287 13.08 6.59 -2.96
C LYS A 287 12.58 7.08 -1.60
N VAL A 288 11.64 6.35 -1.00
CA VAL A 288 11.06 6.72 0.31
C VAL A 288 12.14 6.71 1.40
N ILE A 289 12.96 5.66 1.45
CA ILE A 289 14.01 5.52 2.46
C ILE A 289 15.11 6.57 2.31
N GLU A 290 15.50 6.90 1.07
CA GLU A 290 16.46 7.97 0.83
C GLU A 290 15.93 9.33 1.29
N ASP A 291 14.66 9.63 0.99
CA ASP A 291 14.02 10.87 1.44
C ASP A 291 13.94 10.93 2.98
N LEU A 292 13.48 9.86 3.62
CA LEU A 292 13.38 9.81 5.08
C LEU A 292 14.75 9.97 5.75
N ARG A 293 15.81 9.37 5.16
CA ARG A 293 17.17 9.51 5.67
C ARG A 293 17.71 10.93 5.51
N GLN A 294 17.49 11.56 4.35
CA GLN A 294 18.10 12.84 3.99
C GLN A 294 17.29 14.02 4.54
N TYR A 295 15.97 13.94 4.48
CA TYR A 295 15.06 15.06 4.79
C TYR A 295 14.20 14.82 6.03
N GLY A 296 14.11 13.58 6.52
CA GLY A 296 13.23 13.17 7.60
C GLY A 296 11.74 13.09 7.19
N VAL A 297 11.41 13.48 5.97
CA VAL A 297 10.07 13.44 5.37
C VAL A 297 10.16 13.09 3.89
N VAL A 298 9.15 12.40 3.36
CA VAL A 298 9.12 12.01 1.95
C VAL A 298 8.75 13.20 1.07
N GLN A 299 9.55 13.43 0.04
CA GLN A 299 9.33 14.46 -0.97
C GLN A 299 8.34 13.97 -2.02
N ARG A 300 7.23 14.67 -2.24
CA ARG A 300 6.20 14.28 -3.20
C ARG A 300 6.06 15.28 -4.33
N GLY A 301 6.34 14.81 -5.56
CA GLY A 301 5.97 15.53 -6.77
C GLY A 301 4.51 15.25 -7.14
N TYR A 302 3.79 16.27 -7.58
CA TYR A 302 2.38 16.15 -8.00
C TYR A 302 2.21 16.67 -9.43
N LEU A 303 1.38 15.97 -10.20
CA LEU A 303 0.91 16.46 -11.50
C LEU A 303 -0.23 17.48 -11.34
N GLY A 304 -1.04 17.32 -10.30
CA GLY A 304 -2.19 18.19 -10.07
C GLY A 304 -3.32 17.93 -11.08
N ILE A 305 -3.57 16.66 -11.43
CA ILE A 305 -4.69 16.22 -12.25
C ILE A 305 -5.72 15.50 -11.39
N ILE A 306 -6.98 15.66 -11.71
CA ILE A 306 -8.08 14.84 -11.22
C ILE A 306 -8.43 13.89 -12.37
N ILE A 307 -8.43 12.61 -12.07
CA ILE A 307 -8.61 11.55 -13.06
C ILE A 307 -10.02 10.99 -13.00
N ARG A 308 -10.52 10.56 -14.15
CA ARG A 308 -11.76 9.80 -14.23
C ARG A 308 -11.39 8.32 -14.27
N ASP A 309 -11.83 7.59 -13.25
CA ASP A 309 -11.70 6.15 -13.22
C ASP A 309 -12.60 5.47 -14.26
N GLN A 310 -12.19 4.26 -14.65
CA GLN A 310 -12.98 3.47 -15.59
C GLN A 310 -14.38 3.22 -15.01
N PRO A 311 -15.46 3.51 -15.76
CA PRO A 311 -16.81 3.20 -15.33
C PRO A 311 -16.98 1.70 -15.05
N LYS A 312 -17.73 1.34 -13.98
CA LYS A 312 -18.01 -0.07 -13.64
C LYS A 312 -18.70 -0.83 -14.78
N ASN A 313 -19.53 -0.14 -15.56
CA ASN A 313 -20.08 -0.64 -16.81
C ASN A 313 -19.13 -0.21 -17.92
N ARG A 314 -18.37 -1.15 -18.48
CA ARG A 314 -17.48 -0.87 -19.61
C ARG A 314 -18.26 -0.15 -20.71
N GLU A 315 -17.97 1.14 -20.89
CA GLU A 315 -18.39 1.83 -22.09
C GLU A 315 -17.66 1.18 -23.27
N GLU A 316 -18.38 0.87 -24.35
CA GLU A 316 -17.89 0.14 -25.52
C GLU A 316 -16.65 0.80 -26.16
N ASN A 317 -16.41 2.09 -25.88
CA ASN A 317 -15.33 2.91 -26.40
C ASN A 317 -14.29 3.37 -25.38
N TRP A 318 -14.27 2.80 -24.14
CA TRP A 318 -13.28 3.18 -23.15
C TRP A 318 -11.87 2.78 -23.56
N LYS A 319 -10.98 3.76 -23.66
CA LYS A 319 -9.56 3.53 -23.99
C LYS A 319 -8.74 3.45 -22.69
N PRO A 320 -7.79 2.46 -22.57
CA PRO A 320 -6.85 2.42 -21.48
C PRO A 320 -5.99 3.68 -21.43
N GLY A 321 -5.72 4.18 -20.22
CA GLY A 321 -4.95 5.40 -20.00
C GLY A 321 -5.54 6.24 -18.88
N ILE A 322 -4.92 7.37 -18.61
CA ILE A 322 -5.34 8.32 -17.59
C ILE A 322 -6.19 9.41 -18.24
N HIS A 323 -7.48 9.37 -18.00
CA HIS A 323 -8.43 10.39 -18.46
C HIS A 323 -8.39 11.62 -17.55
N VAL A 324 -7.93 12.76 -18.06
CA VAL A 324 -7.87 14.01 -17.31
C VAL A 324 -9.27 14.61 -17.24
N ASP A 325 -9.91 14.53 -16.07
CA ASP A 325 -11.26 15.04 -15.82
C ASP A 325 -11.25 16.52 -15.43
N SER A 326 -10.32 16.88 -14.54
CA SER A 326 -10.09 18.29 -14.19
C SER A 326 -8.62 18.52 -13.76
N LEU A 327 -8.25 19.77 -13.57
CA LEU A 327 -6.91 20.21 -13.19
C LEU A 327 -7.00 21.00 -11.88
N ALA A 328 -6.16 20.65 -10.92
CA ALA A 328 -6.09 21.37 -9.64
C ALA A 328 -5.56 22.78 -9.84
N GLU A 329 -5.87 23.68 -8.92
CA GLU A 329 -5.23 25.00 -8.84
C GLU A 329 -3.71 24.82 -8.67
N ASN A 330 -2.91 25.61 -9.39
CA ASN A 330 -1.44 25.48 -9.45
C ASN A 330 -0.90 24.14 -9.99
N SER A 331 -1.70 23.39 -10.74
CA SER A 331 -1.33 22.14 -11.36
C SER A 331 -0.06 22.23 -12.18
N SER A 332 0.87 21.29 -11.96
CA SER A 332 2.07 21.12 -12.79
C SER A 332 1.71 20.77 -14.24
N ALA A 333 0.71 19.91 -14.40
CA ALA A 333 0.22 19.48 -15.69
C ALA A 333 -0.44 20.64 -16.47
N ALA A 334 -1.27 21.47 -15.80
CA ALA A 334 -1.85 22.67 -16.41
C ALA A 334 -0.79 23.65 -16.88
N ALA A 335 0.22 23.93 -16.05
CA ALA A 335 1.33 24.82 -16.37
C ALA A 335 2.14 24.33 -17.58
N ALA A 336 2.20 23.02 -17.81
CA ALA A 336 2.89 22.40 -18.96
C ALA A 336 2.02 22.31 -20.22
N GLY A 337 0.71 22.64 -20.14
CA GLY A 337 -0.20 22.63 -21.29
C GLY A 337 -1.06 21.36 -21.43
N VAL A 338 -1.13 20.50 -20.41
CA VAL A 338 -2.14 19.44 -20.30
C VAL A 338 -3.51 20.08 -20.15
N ARG A 339 -4.54 19.50 -20.73
CA ARG A 339 -5.91 20.01 -20.76
C ARG A 339 -6.92 18.96 -20.29
N VAL A 340 -8.04 19.44 -19.79
CA VAL A 340 -9.22 18.57 -19.55
C VAL A 340 -9.61 17.86 -20.84
N GLY A 341 -9.89 16.56 -20.74
CA GLY A 341 -10.20 15.69 -21.86
C GLY A 341 -8.97 15.05 -22.54
N ASP A 342 -7.76 15.34 -22.11
CA ASP A 342 -6.56 14.60 -22.54
C ASP A 342 -6.60 13.17 -22.01
N LEU A 343 -6.10 12.24 -22.80
CA LEU A 343 -5.84 10.87 -22.40
C LEU A 343 -4.31 10.65 -22.33
N ILE A 344 -3.76 10.51 -21.14
CA ILE A 344 -2.34 10.18 -20.95
C ILE A 344 -2.16 8.70 -21.15
N THR A 345 -1.36 8.29 -22.13
CA THR A 345 -1.14 6.90 -22.51
C THR A 345 0.22 6.37 -22.07
N LYS A 346 1.23 7.27 -21.92
CA LYS A 346 2.57 6.90 -21.43
C LYS A 346 3.14 8.01 -20.56
N ILE A 347 4.02 7.62 -19.63
CA ILE A 347 4.86 8.52 -18.84
C ILE A 347 6.28 7.99 -18.93
N ASP A 348 7.24 8.83 -19.37
CA ASP A 348 8.63 8.46 -19.65
C ASP A 348 8.75 7.19 -20.53
N GLY A 349 7.88 7.10 -21.53
CA GLY A 349 7.80 5.95 -22.44
C GLY A 349 7.11 4.70 -21.86
N GLN A 350 6.83 4.65 -20.55
CA GLN A 350 6.13 3.55 -19.91
C GLN A 350 4.61 3.68 -20.11
N PRO A 351 3.92 2.66 -20.61
CA PRO A 351 2.46 2.72 -20.77
C PRO A 351 1.78 2.79 -19.41
N VAL A 352 0.72 3.60 -19.34
CA VAL A 352 -0.13 3.72 -18.14
C VAL A 352 -1.58 3.38 -18.55
N ALA A 353 -2.20 2.46 -17.84
CA ALA A 353 -3.56 2.00 -18.09
C ALA A 353 -4.58 2.56 -17.08
N GLY A 354 -4.11 2.99 -15.90
CA GLY A 354 -4.95 3.49 -14.81
C GLY A 354 -4.16 4.17 -13.69
N SER A 355 -4.87 4.51 -12.62
CA SER A 355 -4.31 5.21 -11.44
C SER A 355 -3.11 4.52 -10.81
N PRO A 356 -3.06 3.17 -10.66
CA PRO A 356 -1.95 2.50 -10.00
C PRO A 356 -0.61 2.72 -10.70
N GLU A 357 -0.58 2.61 -12.04
CA GLU A 357 0.64 2.83 -12.82
C GLU A 357 1.09 4.30 -12.76
N LEU A 358 0.13 5.24 -12.85
CA LEU A 358 0.41 6.66 -12.67
C LEU A 358 1.07 6.93 -11.30
N LEU A 359 0.47 6.43 -10.22
CA LEU A 359 0.95 6.63 -8.86
C LEU A 359 2.31 5.97 -8.63
N ALA A 360 2.54 4.78 -9.24
CA ALA A 360 3.83 4.09 -9.21
C ALA A 360 4.96 4.93 -9.83
N ILE A 361 4.68 5.57 -10.95
CA ILE A 361 5.68 6.38 -11.65
C ILE A 361 5.88 7.71 -10.91
N VAL A 362 4.81 8.48 -10.69
CA VAL A 362 4.90 9.80 -10.05
C VAL A 362 5.41 9.70 -8.61
N GLY A 363 5.05 8.66 -7.87
CA GLY A 363 5.48 8.42 -6.50
C GLY A 363 7.00 8.26 -6.31
N LYS A 364 7.73 7.91 -7.38
CA LYS A 364 9.20 7.81 -7.39
C LYS A 364 9.90 9.15 -7.61
N HIS A 365 9.16 10.21 -7.94
CA HIS A 365 9.71 11.51 -8.29
C HIS A 365 9.52 12.56 -7.19
N ARG A 366 10.42 13.54 -7.20
CA ARG A 366 10.46 14.67 -6.27
C ARG A 366 9.91 15.94 -6.94
N PRO A 367 9.54 16.97 -6.17
CA PRO A 367 9.34 18.29 -6.72
C PRO A 367 10.58 18.75 -7.48
N GLY A 368 10.39 19.34 -8.67
CA GLY A 368 11.46 19.74 -9.58
C GLY A 368 11.83 18.70 -10.66
N ASP A 369 11.50 17.43 -10.47
CA ASP A 369 11.73 16.42 -11.49
C ASP A 369 10.84 16.64 -12.70
N ARG A 370 11.31 16.19 -13.87
CA ARG A 370 10.61 16.32 -15.14
C ARG A 370 10.10 14.95 -15.59
N LEU A 371 8.85 14.92 -16.03
CA LEU A 371 8.22 13.75 -16.64
C LEU A 371 7.79 14.07 -18.07
N LEU A 372 8.03 13.14 -19.00
CA LEU A 372 7.54 13.22 -20.37
C LEU A 372 6.21 12.47 -20.47
N LEU A 373 5.11 13.21 -20.63
CA LEU A 373 3.79 12.65 -20.85
C LEU A 373 3.52 12.48 -22.33
N THR A 374 3.10 11.28 -22.76
CA THR A 374 2.50 11.06 -24.06
C THR A 374 0.99 11.13 -23.92
N VAL A 375 0.36 12.13 -24.54
CA VAL A 375 -1.08 12.38 -24.44
C VAL A 375 -1.78 12.28 -25.78
N GLN A 376 -3.00 11.73 -25.82
CA GLN A 376 -3.89 11.80 -26.98
C GLN A 376 -4.88 12.95 -26.76
N ARG A 377 -4.92 13.87 -27.73
CA ARG A 377 -5.83 15.03 -27.76
C ARG A 377 -6.43 15.15 -29.15
N GLY A 378 -7.76 15.04 -29.26
CA GLY A 378 -8.48 15.17 -30.54
C GLY A 378 -7.98 14.17 -31.60
N GLY A 379 -7.60 12.96 -31.21
CA GLY A 379 -7.09 11.91 -32.08
C GLY A 379 -5.60 12.01 -32.45
N SER A 380 -4.90 13.07 -32.02
CA SER A 380 -3.46 13.25 -32.25
C SER A 380 -2.65 12.98 -30.99
N GLU A 381 -1.51 12.31 -31.14
CA GLU A 381 -0.55 12.08 -30.07
C GLU A 381 0.35 13.31 -29.91
N ARG A 382 0.67 13.67 -28.68
CA ARG A 382 1.55 14.80 -28.33
C ARG A 382 2.41 14.42 -27.13
N GLU A 383 3.62 14.92 -27.11
CA GLU A 383 4.51 14.84 -25.97
C GLU A 383 4.52 16.15 -25.20
N ILE A 384 4.37 16.07 -23.88
CA ILE A 384 4.34 17.23 -22.99
C ILE A 384 5.28 16.96 -21.82
N THR A 385 6.33 17.76 -21.67
CA THR A 385 7.22 17.70 -20.52
C THR A 385 6.64 18.49 -19.37
N VAL A 386 6.43 17.84 -18.24
CA VAL A 386 5.87 18.41 -17.01
C VAL A 386 6.95 18.44 -15.94
N THR A 387 7.19 19.62 -15.34
CA THR A 387 8.01 19.74 -14.12
C THR A 387 7.09 19.58 -12.91
N LEU A 388 7.34 18.56 -12.10
CA LEU A 388 6.53 18.26 -10.92
C LEU A 388 6.70 19.35 -9.86
N LYS A 389 5.63 19.65 -9.16
CA LYS A 389 5.60 20.60 -8.04
C LYS A 389 5.19 19.87 -6.76
N ASN A 390 5.54 20.43 -5.62
CA ASN A 390 5.02 20.00 -4.34
C ASN A 390 3.54 20.42 -4.18
N ARG A 391 2.92 20.06 -3.05
CA ARG A 391 1.51 20.37 -2.77
C ARG A 391 1.21 21.87 -2.73
N GLN A 392 2.24 22.69 -2.44
CA GLN A 392 2.15 24.15 -2.40
C GLN A 392 2.29 24.80 -3.78
N GLY A 393 2.55 24.01 -4.83
CA GLY A 393 2.67 24.50 -6.20
C GLY A 393 4.05 25.05 -6.57
N ASN A 394 5.09 24.76 -5.78
CA ASN A 394 6.48 25.09 -6.06
C ASN A 394 7.37 23.83 -6.14
N THR A 395 8.67 23.99 -6.37
CA THR A 395 9.65 22.90 -6.50
C THR A 395 10.52 22.72 -5.25
N ASP A 396 10.22 23.40 -4.15
CA ASP A 396 11.02 23.37 -2.95
C ASP A 396 10.90 22.02 -2.23
N LEU A 397 12.02 21.57 -1.65
CA LEU A 397 12.09 20.36 -0.83
C LEU A 397 11.91 20.75 0.66
N VAL A 398 11.22 19.90 1.40
CA VAL A 398 10.91 20.12 2.82
C VAL A 398 11.87 19.32 3.69
N LYS A 399 12.47 19.94 4.73
CA LYS A 399 13.28 19.24 5.73
C LYS A 399 12.58 19.22 7.08
N LYS A 400 12.56 18.06 7.72
CA LYS A 400 11.93 17.89 9.04
C LYS A 400 12.52 18.81 10.10
N GLU A 401 13.82 19.04 10.07
CA GLU A 401 14.50 19.94 11.02
C GLU A 401 14.03 21.37 10.90
N GLU A 402 13.88 21.88 9.68
CA GLU A 402 13.33 23.22 9.41
C GLU A 402 11.87 23.31 9.82
N ALA A 403 11.12 22.22 9.59
CA ALA A 403 9.75 22.05 10.01
C ALA A 403 9.60 22.13 11.54
N ASN A 404 10.42 21.37 12.25
CA ASN A 404 10.41 21.34 13.72
C ASN A 404 10.85 22.68 14.32
N ALA A 405 11.82 23.34 13.70
CA ALA A 405 12.25 24.69 14.13
C ALA A 405 11.12 25.71 14.02
N LEU A 406 10.33 25.67 12.95
CA LEU A 406 9.15 26.53 12.78
C LEU A 406 8.05 26.21 13.79
N LEU A 407 7.74 24.94 14.00
CA LEU A 407 6.76 24.52 15.03
C LEU A 407 7.20 24.95 16.42
N SER A 408 8.49 24.80 16.75
CA SER A 408 9.05 25.27 18.03
C SER A 408 8.96 26.80 18.17
N ALA A 409 9.15 27.57 17.09
CA ALA A 409 9.02 29.02 17.10
C ALA A 409 7.57 29.48 17.31
N LEU A 410 6.59 28.66 17.03
CA LEU A 410 5.18 28.94 17.37
C LEU A 410 4.95 28.92 18.88
N GLY A 411 5.77 28.20 19.65
CA GLY A 411 5.63 28.07 21.09
C GLY A 411 4.44 27.19 21.49
N ALA A 412 4.22 26.09 20.77
CA ALA A 412 3.13 25.16 21.08
C ALA A 412 3.57 23.72 20.78
N ASP A 413 2.99 22.80 21.54
CA ASP A 413 3.06 21.36 21.27
C ASP A 413 1.85 20.96 20.42
N PHE A 414 2.12 20.12 19.41
CA PHE A 414 1.14 19.72 18.42
C PHE A 414 1.03 18.21 18.37
N GLU A 415 -0.20 17.73 18.31
CA GLU A 415 -0.52 16.30 18.17
C GLU A 415 -1.49 16.10 17.01
N THR A 416 -1.28 15.05 16.22
CA THR A 416 -2.24 14.64 15.19
C THR A 416 -3.49 14.09 15.87
N LEU A 417 -4.67 14.63 15.52
CA LEU A 417 -5.93 14.23 16.12
C LEU A 417 -6.23 12.74 15.84
N GLY A 418 -6.51 11.98 16.90
CA GLY A 418 -6.89 10.57 16.78
C GLY A 418 -8.20 10.40 16.00
N LYS A 419 -8.33 9.31 15.22
CA LYS A 419 -9.52 9.04 14.37
C LYS A 419 -10.82 9.01 15.15
N ASN A 420 -10.82 8.43 16.35
CA ASN A 420 -12.01 8.35 17.21
C ASN A 420 -12.44 9.74 17.70
N GLU A 421 -11.49 10.58 18.09
CA GLU A 421 -11.74 11.96 18.49
C GLU A 421 -12.25 12.79 17.31
N ALA A 422 -11.63 12.65 16.12
CA ALA A 422 -12.10 13.29 14.89
C ALA A 422 -13.54 12.89 14.54
N LYS A 423 -13.85 11.58 14.60
CA LYS A 423 -15.19 11.05 14.33
C LYS A 423 -16.23 11.57 15.34
N SER A 424 -15.89 11.64 16.63
CA SER A 424 -16.79 12.17 17.66
C SER A 424 -17.10 13.66 17.48
N LEU A 425 -16.18 14.40 16.84
CA LEU A 425 -16.31 15.83 16.52
C LEU A 425 -16.90 16.10 15.12
N GLY A 426 -17.20 15.03 14.34
CA GLY A 426 -17.74 15.16 12.98
C GLY A 426 -16.75 15.70 11.94
N ILE A 427 -15.42 15.59 12.19
CA ILE A 427 -14.36 16.10 11.32
C ILE A 427 -13.52 14.96 10.73
N GLN A 428 -12.84 15.22 9.61
CA GLN A 428 -12.03 14.22 8.93
C GLN A 428 -10.60 14.05 9.48
N GLY A 429 -10.18 14.91 10.41
CA GLY A 429 -8.85 14.96 11.00
C GLY A 429 -8.48 16.39 11.38
N GLY A 430 -7.31 16.60 11.96
CA GLY A 430 -6.81 17.91 12.39
C GLY A 430 -5.56 17.78 13.23
N VAL A 431 -5.01 18.93 13.62
CA VAL A 431 -3.85 19.02 14.53
C VAL A 431 -4.27 19.73 15.80
N LYS A 432 -4.16 19.03 16.92
CA LYS A 432 -4.53 19.54 18.25
C LYS A 432 -3.33 20.23 18.89
N VAL A 433 -3.57 21.40 19.44
CA VAL A 433 -2.63 22.12 20.31
C VAL A 433 -2.73 21.51 21.70
N THR A 434 -1.70 20.78 22.13
CA THR A 434 -1.67 20.06 23.42
C THR A 434 -0.94 20.82 24.53
N GLY A 435 -0.14 21.81 24.18
CA GLY A 435 0.55 22.69 25.11
C GLY A 435 0.84 24.04 24.49
N LEU A 436 0.88 25.09 25.28
CA LEU A 436 1.28 26.43 24.88
C LEU A 436 2.43 26.92 25.75
N SER A 437 3.46 27.43 25.12
CA SER A 437 4.63 28.06 25.75
C SER A 437 4.87 29.44 25.15
N ALA A 438 5.90 30.13 25.61
CA ALA A 438 6.26 31.42 25.04
C ALA A 438 6.64 31.29 23.55
N GLY A 439 5.87 31.92 22.64
CA GLY A 439 6.08 31.86 21.21
C GLY A 439 5.08 32.70 20.44
N LYS A 440 5.07 32.56 19.11
CA LYS A 440 4.24 33.39 18.24
C LYS A 440 2.74 33.21 18.47
N LEU A 441 2.28 31.98 18.70
CA LEU A 441 0.85 31.71 18.95
C LEU A 441 0.39 32.40 20.23
N ALA A 442 1.11 32.22 21.33
CA ALA A 442 0.76 32.85 22.61
C ALA A 442 0.88 34.38 22.60
N SER A 443 1.79 34.95 21.79
CA SER A 443 2.03 36.41 21.75
C SER A 443 1.15 37.15 20.76
N GLN A 444 0.66 36.52 19.72
CA GLN A 444 -0.06 37.15 18.61
C GLN A 444 -1.51 36.67 18.46
N THR A 445 -1.92 35.64 19.21
CA THR A 445 -3.26 35.08 19.12
C THR A 445 -3.82 34.73 20.51
N ASP A 446 -5.15 34.54 20.59
CA ASP A 446 -5.85 34.04 21.79
C ASP A 446 -6.07 32.55 21.76
N ILE A 447 -5.27 31.78 21.00
CA ILE A 447 -5.34 30.31 20.94
C ILE A 447 -5.07 29.75 22.32
N ARG A 448 -5.84 28.71 22.68
CA ARG A 448 -5.71 27.97 23.95
C ARG A 448 -5.44 26.50 23.67
N GLU A 449 -4.91 25.82 24.66
CA GLU A 449 -4.78 24.36 24.64
C GLU A 449 -6.11 23.69 24.29
N GLY A 450 -6.07 22.63 23.51
CA GLY A 450 -7.22 21.93 22.97
C GLY A 450 -7.77 22.47 21.66
N PHE A 451 -7.22 23.57 21.11
CA PHE A 451 -7.60 24.03 19.77
C PHE A 451 -7.18 23.02 18.71
N ILE A 452 -8.10 22.67 17.82
CA ILE A 452 -7.87 21.73 16.73
C ILE A 452 -7.81 22.50 15.43
N ILE A 453 -6.62 22.57 14.84
CA ILE A 453 -6.35 23.22 13.56
C ILE A 453 -6.87 22.32 12.44
N LEU A 454 -7.78 22.83 11.63
CA LEU A 454 -8.37 22.14 10.48
C LEU A 454 -7.81 22.63 9.15
N LYS A 455 -7.45 23.94 9.08
CA LYS A 455 -6.85 24.53 7.89
C LYS A 455 -5.79 25.58 8.26
N VAL A 456 -4.82 25.75 7.34
CA VAL A 456 -3.85 26.83 7.31
C VAL A 456 -3.95 27.53 5.97
N ASN A 457 -4.19 28.84 5.96
CA ASN A 457 -4.34 29.62 4.72
C ASN A 457 -5.30 28.93 3.71
N ASN A 458 -6.46 28.48 4.19
CA ASN A 458 -7.48 27.77 3.42
C ASN A 458 -7.12 26.34 2.97
N GLN A 459 -5.92 25.83 3.28
CA GLN A 459 -5.50 24.47 2.95
C GLN A 459 -5.73 23.52 4.13
N ALA A 460 -6.36 22.38 3.88
CA ALA A 460 -6.75 21.42 4.91
C ALA A 460 -5.53 20.78 5.57
N VAL A 461 -5.55 20.70 6.90
CA VAL A 461 -4.55 20.06 7.75
C VAL A 461 -5.17 18.86 8.43
N SER A 462 -4.46 17.73 8.45
CA SER A 462 -4.91 16.52 9.11
C SER A 462 -3.86 15.95 10.05
N ARG A 463 -2.60 16.26 9.85
CA ARG A 463 -1.46 15.79 10.61
C ARG A 463 -0.48 16.92 10.87
N VAL A 464 0.41 16.73 11.86
CA VAL A 464 1.46 17.68 12.22
C VAL A 464 2.39 17.97 11.03
N GLU A 465 2.65 16.96 10.19
CA GLU A 465 3.46 17.12 8.98
C GLU A 465 2.81 18.06 7.95
N ASP A 466 1.48 17.98 7.81
CA ASP A 466 0.73 18.89 6.93
C ASP A 466 0.85 20.33 7.43
N LEU A 467 0.67 20.55 8.75
CA LEU A 467 0.83 21.86 9.40
C LEU A 467 2.23 22.40 9.17
N SER A 468 3.24 21.59 9.43
CA SER A 468 4.64 21.94 9.28
C SER A 468 4.99 22.34 7.85
N SER A 469 4.56 21.56 6.86
CA SER A 469 4.79 21.85 5.44
C SER A 469 4.13 23.16 4.99
N LEU A 470 2.91 23.42 5.46
CA LEU A 470 2.18 24.64 5.13
C LEU A 470 2.82 25.90 5.75
N LEU A 471 3.31 25.78 6.98
CA LEU A 471 4.03 26.86 7.66
C LEU A 471 5.36 27.19 6.97
N GLN A 472 6.11 26.19 6.50
CA GLN A 472 7.36 26.40 5.77
C GLN A 472 7.17 27.13 4.43
N SER A 473 6.08 26.83 3.74
CA SER A 473 5.79 27.42 2.43
C SER A 473 5.13 28.80 2.51
N ALA A 474 4.63 29.17 3.68
CA ALA A 474 3.94 30.43 3.85
C ALA A 474 4.90 31.63 3.82
N ARG A 475 4.55 32.62 3.03
CA ARG A 475 5.25 33.91 3.01
C ARG A 475 4.30 34.98 3.53
N GLY A 476 4.58 35.49 4.74
CA GLY A 476 3.77 36.54 5.35
C GLY A 476 2.83 36.05 6.45
N GLY A 477 1.60 36.53 6.46
CA GLY A 477 0.61 36.18 7.48
C GLY A 477 0.09 34.73 7.34
N ILE A 478 -0.08 34.10 8.49
CA ILE A 478 -0.72 32.76 8.62
C ILE A 478 -2.11 32.98 9.18
N MET A 479 -3.10 32.31 8.57
CA MET A 479 -4.44 32.20 9.11
C MET A 479 -4.72 30.73 9.44
N LEU A 480 -5.00 30.45 10.70
CA LEU A 480 -5.45 29.15 11.17
C LEU A 480 -6.99 29.17 11.26
N GLU A 481 -7.61 28.13 10.72
CA GLU A 481 -9.04 27.82 10.89
C GLU A 481 -9.16 26.53 11.70
N GLY A 482 -10.00 26.53 12.72
CA GLY A 482 -10.15 25.35 13.58
C GLY A 482 -11.32 25.45 14.55
N ILE A 483 -11.41 24.46 15.42
CA ILE A 483 -12.50 24.32 16.41
C ILE A 483 -11.93 23.99 17.79
N TYR A 484 -12.76 24.14 18.81
CA TYR A 484 -12.53 23.56 20.14
C TYR A 484 -13.48 22.39 20.38
N PRO A 485 -13.03 21.29 21.03
CA PRO A 485 -13.87 20.13 21.32
C PRO A 485 -15.13 20.47 22.14
N GLY A 486 -15.08 21.50 22.98
CA GLY A 486 -16.24 21.96 23.77
C GLY A 486 -17.31 22.69 22.96
N ASN A 487 -17.03 23.11 21.72
CA ASN A 487 -17.99 23.76 20.82
C ASN A 487 -17.61 23.44 19.35
N PRO A 488 -17.78 22.22 18.88
CA PRO A 488 -17.30 21.76 17.58
C PRO A 488 -18.05 22.37 16.39
N GLU A 489 -19.23 22.94 16.60
CA GLU A 489 -19.99 23.62 15.53
C GLU A 489 -19.48 25.04 15.26
N GLN A 490 -18.70 25.63 16.17
CA GLN A 490 -18.16 26.97 16.00
C GLN A 490 -16.74 26.92 15.45
N VAL A 491 -16.53 27.51 14.28
CA VAL A 491 -15.21 27.68 13.65
C VAL A 491 -14.57 28.97 14.14
N TYR A 492 -13.30 28.87 14.52
CA TYR A 492 -12.47 29.99 14.99
C TYR A 492 -11.36 30.26 13.96
N TYR A 493 -11.01 31.54 13.83
CA TYR A 493 -9.96 32.00 12.93
C TYR A 493 -8.92 32.79 13.72
N TYR A 494 -7.66 32.42 13.57
CA TYR A 494 -6.54 33.11 14.20
C TYR A 494 -5.50 33.45 13.15
N ALA A 495 -5.00 34.71 13.19
CA ALA A 495 -3.99 35.18 12.28
C ALA A 495 -2.74 35.66 13.03
N PHE A 496 -1.56 35.31 12.50
CA PHE A 496 -0.27 35.74 13.04
C PHE A 496 0.78 35.85 11.94
N GLY A 497 1.92 36.54 12.23
CA GLY A 497 3.06 36.68 11.32
C GLY A 497 4.14 35.63 11.60
N LEU A 498 4.68 35.00 10.54
CA LEU A 498 5.87 34.14 10.63
C LEU A 498 7.17 34.92 10.77
#